data_fcca671a6e16837d1e6e046276629969
#
_entry.id   fcca671a6e16837d1e6e046276629969
#
_cell.length_a   1.000
_cell.length_b   1.000
_cell.length_c   1.000
_cell.angle_alpha   90.00
_cell.angle_beta   90.00
_cell.angle_gamma   90.00
#
_symmetry.space_group_name_H-M   'P 1'
#
loop_
_entity.id
_entity.type
_entity.pdbx_description
1 polymer ?
#
loop_
_entity_poly.entity_id
_entity_poly.type
_entity_poly.pdbx_seq_one_letter_code
_entity_poly.pdbx_strand_id
1 'polypeptide(L)'
;MKTNIIYQGDCINILKSKIKQESITLIFADPPYNLSGNSLELPNNKTGGAFYKVNENWDIFEYDDYLIFTENWISACKRVLLPNGSLYVSCTQHNIAEIIFIAKRLGLKLNNIITWYKTNAMPNITKRTFTHSTEFVCWFVKGKNWIFNYELIKKFNPHKTKDGNNKQMRDFLDFIELPIVQGKERIKGQNGRALHPTQKPEKLLELIILASSNENDIVLDPFFGTGTTGYVAQKLNRKWIGIEKNLDYIKISKDRIYERNTII
;
A
#
# COMPACT_ATOMS: atom_id res chain seq x y z
N MET A 1 21.57 -10.49 3.64
CA MET A 1 20.83 -9.30 3.13
C MET A 1 20.56 -8.37 4.32
N LYS A 2 20.79 -7.06 4.19
CA LYS A 2 20.49 -6.08 5.23
C LYS A 2 18.97 -5.86 5.29
N THR A 3 18.43 -5.71 6.50
CA THR A 3 17.01 -5.42 6.79
C THR A 3 16.92 -4.16 7.64
N ASN A 4 15.71 -3.63 7.83
CA ASN A 4 15.42 -2.38 8.51
C ASN A 4 16.17 -1.21 7.83
N ILE A 5 16.07 -1.16 6.52
CA ILE A 5 16.82 -0.25 5.67
C ILE A 5 15.95 0.29 4.52
N ILE A 6 16.26 1.51 4.11
CA ILE A 6 15.71 2.12 2.89
C ILE A 6 16.83 2.15 1.85
N TYR A 7 16.59 1.52 0.71
CA TYR A 7 17.42 1.66 -0.47
C TYR A 7 16.93 2.84 -1.30
N GLN A 8 17.83 3.77 -1.60
CA GLN A 8 17.54 4.86 -2.52
C GLN A 8 17.72 4.39 -3.96
N GLY A 9 16.71 4.57 -4.79
CA GLY A 9 16.80 4.30 -6.23
C GLY A 9 15.53 3.77 -6.86
N ASP A 10 15.66 3.38 -8.11
CA ASP A 10 14.61 2.73 -8.87
C ASP A 10 14.30 1.33 -8.33
N CYS A 11 13.02 1.04 -8.10
CA CYS A 11 12.60 -0.19 -7.46
C CYS A 11 12.98 -1.45 -8.26
N ILE A 12 12.86 -1.41 -9.59
CA ILE A 12 13.18 -2.54 -10.46
C ILE A 12 14.68 -2.88 -10.38
N ASN A 13 15.52 -1.84 -10.44
CA ASN A 13 16.97 -1.99 -10.37
C ASN A 13 17.41 -2.51 -8.99
N ILE A 14 16.87 -1.95 -7.91
CA ILE A 14 17.19 -2.38 -6.55
C ILE A 14 16.71 -3.80 -6.29
N LEU A 15 15.47 -4.12 -6.67
CA LEU A 15 14.93 -5.48 -6.54
C LEU A 15 15.83 -6.49 -7.26
N LYS A 16 16.30 -6.19 -8.47
CA LYS A 16 17.16 -7.09 -9.26
C LYS A 16 18.57 -7.23 -8.70
N SER A 17 19.15 -6.16 -8.17
CA SER A 17 20.60 -6.11 -7.84
C SER A 17 20.92 -6.25 -6.36
N LYS A 18 20.01 -5.83 -5.44
CA LYS A 18 20.27 -5.76 -3.99
C LYS A 18 19.47 -6.77 -3.17
N ILE A 19 18.33 -7.22 -3.70
CA ILE A 19 17.47 -8.15 -2.98
C ILE A 19 17.67 -9.57 -3.50
N LYS A 20 17.99 -10.47 -2.57
CA LYS A 20 18.20 -11.90 -2.89
C LYS A 20 16.90 -12.52 -3.42
N GLN A 21 17.02 -13.39 -4.40
CA GLN A 21 15.91 -14.20 -4.91
C GLN A 21 15.31 -15.02 -3.76
N GLU A 22 13.98 -15.15 -3.75
CA GLU A 22 13.24 -15.97 -2.78
C GLU A 22 13.65 -15.74 -1.33
N SER A 23 13.57 -14.47 -0.90
CA SER A 23 13.98 -14.05 0.44
C SER A 23 12.95 -13.19 1.18
N ILE A 24 11.86 -12.81 0.53
CA ILE A 24 10.83 -11.91 1.07
C ILE A 24 9.55 -12.69 1.32
N THR A 25 9.01 -12.59 2.53
CA THR A 25 7.76 -13.22 2.91
C THR A 25 6.55 -12.45 2.40
N LEU A 26 6.55 -11.13 2.55
CA LEU A 26 5.44 -10.26 2.22
C LEU A 26 5.94 -9.03 1.47
N ILE A 27 5.29 -8.71 0.35
CA ILE A 27 5.45 -7.41 -0.33
C ILE A 27 4.12 -6.68 -0.27
N PHE A 28 4.16 -5.42 0.21
CA PHE A 28 3.08 -4.46 0.00
C PHE A 28 3.58 -3.42 -1.00
N ALA A 29 2.86 -3.20 -2.08
CA ALA A 29 3.19 -2.25 -3.13
C ALA A 29 2.06 -1.24 -3.33
N ASP A 30 2.40 0.06 -3.28
CA ASP A 30 1.52 1.18 -3.63
C ASP A 30 2.11 1.90 -4.86
N PRO A 31 2.01 1.29 -6.07
CA PRO A 31 2.66 1.81 -7.27
C PRO A 31 2.01 3.11 -7.76
N PRO A 32 2.64 3.85 -8.69
CA PRO A 32 1.97 4.89 -9.46
C PRO A 32 0.66 4.38 -10.07
N TYR A 33 -0.39 5.22 -10.04
CA TYR A 33 -1.72 4.84 -10.55
C TYR A 33 -1.99 5.36 -11.97
N ASN A 34 -1.07 6.17 -12.52
CA ASN A 34 -1.22 6.85 -13.80
C ASN A 34 -2.47 7.75 -13.85
N LEU A 35 -2.72 8.49 -12.78
CA LEU A 35 -3.87 9.39 -12.63
C LEU A 35 -3.51 10.87 -12.81
N SER A 36 -2.23 11.20 -12.84
CA SER A 36 -1.71 12.54 -13.02
C SER A 36 -1.74 12.95 -14.51
N GLY A 37 -1.55 14.26 -14.80
CA GLY A 37 -1.49 14.76 -16.19
C GLY A 37 -2.68 15.59 -16.63
N ASN A 38 -3.81 15.62 -15.90
CA ASN A 38 -4.92 16.56 -16.12
C ASN A 38 -5.13 17.36 -14.85
N SER A 39 -4.63 18.60 -14.80
CA SER A 39 -4.80 19.48 -13.64
C SER A 39 -6.25 19.96 -13.53
N LEU A 40 -6.96 19.57 -12.48
CA LEU A 40 -8.20 20.21 -12.07
C LEU A 40 -7.91 21.01 -10.80
N GLU A 41 -7.82 22.31 -10.93
CA GLU A 41 -7.65 23.23 -9.80
C GLU A 41 -9.00 23.93 -9.52
N LEU A 42 -9.44 23.85 -8.27
CA LEU A 42 -10.63 24.54 -7.81
C LEU A 42 -10.26 25.47 -6.65
N PRO A 43 -9.75 26.67 -6.95
CA PRO A 43 -9.23 27.58 -5.92
C PRO A 43 -10.32 28.09 -4.95
N ASN A 44 -11.59 28.06 -5.35
CA ASN A 44 -12.73 28.63 -4.61
C ASN A 44 -13.75 27.58 -4.16
N ASN A 45 -13.32 26.42 -3.71
CA ASN A 45 -14.25 25.39 -3.21
C ASN A 45 -14.89 25.84 -1.89
N LYS A 46 -16.20 26.11 -1.91
CA LYS A 46 -16.98 26.60 -0.75
C LYS A 46 -17.13 25.58 0.39
N THR A 47 -16.77 24.32 0.19
CA THR A 47 -17.05 23.22 1.13
C THR A 47 -15.82 22.57 1.77
N GLY A 48 -14.59 23.00 1.46
CA GLY A 48 -13.41 22.31 2.00
C GLY A 48 -12.06 22.98 1.72
N GLY A 49 -12.03 24.22 1.27
CA GLY A 49 -10.80 24.89 0.87
C GLY A 49 -10.38 24.58 -0.57
N ALA A 50 -9.25 25.13 -1.03
CA ALA A 50 -8.74 24.91 -2.37
C ALA A 50 -8.43 23.42 -2.61
N PHE A 51 -9.00 22.86 -3.68
CA PHE A 51 -8.73 21.49 -4.10
C PHE A 51 -7.71 21.48 -5.22
N TYR A 52 -6.65 20.73 -5.02
CA TYR A 52 -5.64 20.47 -6.05
C TYR A 52 -5.64 18.96 -6.33
N LYS A 53 -5.88 18.59 -7.58
CA LYS A 53 -5.69 17.19 -8.01
C LYS A 53 -4.19 16.87 -7.87
N VAL A 54 -3.88 15.66 -7.41
CA VAL A 54 -2.50 15.16 -7.40
C VAL A 54 -1.94 15.24 -8.81
N ASN A 55 -0.86 16.01 -8.98
CA ASN A 55 -0.16 16.18 -10.26
C ASN A 55 1.33 15.98 -10.00
N GLU A 56 1.72 14.72 -9.98
CA GLU A 56 3.07 14.29 -9.66
C GLU A 56 3.73 13.71 -10.91
N ASN A 57 4.88 14.22 -11.29
CA ASN A 57 5.61 13.77 -12.48
C ASN A 57 5.92 12.26 -12.49
N TRP A 58 6.01 11.64 -11.32
CA TRP A 58 6.23 10.19 -11.19
C TRP A 58 4.99 9.34 -11.47
N ASP A 59 3.81 9.94 -11.60
CA ASP A 59 2.51 9.29 -11.85
C ASP A 59 1.95 9.63 -13.24
N ILE A 60 2.82 9.96 -14.20
CA ILE A 60 2.46 10.27 -15.60
C ILE A 60 3.16 9.30 -16.52
N PHE A 61 2.40 8.45 -17.19
CA PHE A 61 2.87 7.49 -18.18
C PHE A 61 1.97 7.50 -19.41
N GLU A 62 2.53 7.30 -20.60
CA GLU A 62 1.76 6.78 -21.72
C GLU A 62 1.28 5.36 -21.38
N TYR A 63 0.14 4.95 -21.96
CA TYR A 63 -0.51 3.69 -21.54
C TYR A 63 0.39 2.46 -21.70
N ASP A 64 1.06 2.33 -22.84
CA ASP A 64 1.95 1.20 -23.11
C ASP A 64 3.17 1.18 -22.19
N ASP A 65 3.74 2.35 -21.90
CA ASP A 65 4.84 2.50 -20.94
C ASP A 65 4.41 2.11 -19.51
N TYR A 66 3.17 2.43 -19.14
CA TYR A 66 2.59 2.00 -17.87
C TYR A 66 2.48 0.49 -17.76
N LEU A 67 2.05 -0.19 -18.83
CA LEU A 67 1.97 -1.65 -18.88
C LEU A 67 3.36 -2.28 -18.75
N ILE A 68 4.35 -1.78 -19.49
CA ILE A 68 5.74 -2.24 -19.43
C ILE A 68 6.33 -2.02 -18.04
N PHE A 69 6.15 -0.85 -17.47
CA PHE A 69 6.57 -0.56 -16.10
C PHE A 69 5.94 -1.52 -15.10
N THR A 70 4.62 -1.73 -15.20
CA THR A 70 3.86 -2.60 -14.29
C THR A 70 4.31 -4.05 -14.39
N GLU A 71 4.55 -4.57 -15.58
CA GLU A 71 5.10 -5.91 -15.77
C GLU A 71 6.49 -6.07 -15.16
N ASN A 72 7.35 -5.09 -15.38
CA ASN A 72 8.73 -5.14 -14.91
C ASN A 72 8.83 -5.15 -13.37
N TRP A 73 8.08 -4.28 -12.67
CA TRP A 73 8.17 -4.26 -11.22
C TRP A 73 7.45 -5.46 -10.57
N ILE A 74 6.31 -5.95 -11.12
CA ILE A 74 5.65 -7.16 -10.61
C ILE A 74 6.55 -8.39 -10.81
N SER A 75 7.21 -8.50 -11.97
CA SER A 75 8.17 -9.57 -12.24
C SER A 75 9.35 -9.55 -11.26
N ALA A 76 9.89 -8.36 -10.98
CA ALA A 76 10.98 -8.20 -10.02
C ALA A 76 10.52 -8.55 -8.59
N CYS A 77 9.31 -8.17 -8.19
CA CYS A 77 8.70 -8.56 -6.92
C CYS A 77 8.53 -10.09 -6.83
N LYS A 78 7.96 -10.72 -7.87
CA LYS A 78 7.81 -12.19 -7.92
C LYS A 78 9.14 -12.90 -7.74
N ARG A 79 10.23 -12.40 -8.35
CA ARG A 79 11.57 -13.01 -8.22
C ARG A 79 12.03 -13.07 -6.77
N VAL A 80 11.81 -12.01 -5.99
CA VAL A 80 12.30 -11.92 -4.60
C VAL A 80 11.38 -12.56 -3.58
N LEU A 81 10.10 -12.79 -3.89
CA LEU A 81 9.16 -13.49 -3.03
C LEU A 81 9.56 -14.94 -2.80
N LEU A 82 9.44 -15.39 -1.56
CA LEU A 82 9.48 -16.80 -1.19
C LEU A 82 8.42 -17.61 -1.96
N PRO A 83 8.57 -18.93 -2.13
CA PRO A 83 7.55 -19.78 -2.77
C PRO A 83 6.18 -19.72 -2.08
N ASN A 84 6.13 -19.44 -0.78
CA ASN A 84 4.92 -19.23 0.02
C ASN A 84 4.63 -17.75 0.31
N GLY A 85 5.29 -16.84 -0.40
CA GLY A 85 5.19 -15.39 -0.18
C GLY A 85 3.93 -14.78 -0.78
N SER A 86 3.55 -13.64 -0.23
CA SER A 86 2.37 -12.85 -0.63
C SER A 86 2.77 -11.49 -1.19
N LEU A 87 2.09 -11.07 -2.27
CA LEU A 87 2.17 -9.73 -2.85
C LEU A 87 0.82 -9.06 -2.72
N TYR A 88 0.76 -7.93 -2.03
CA TYR A 88 -0.38 -7.05 -1.94
C TYR A 88 -0.12 -5.80 -2.78
N VAL A 89 -1.05 -5.46 -3.66
CA VAL A 89 -0.93 -4.31 -4.56
C VAL A 89 -2.10 -3.38 -4.36
N SER A 90 -1.83 -2.17 -3.89
CA SER A 90 -2.83 -1.10 -3.81
C SER A 90 -3.15 -0.59 -5.21
N CYS A 91 -4.42 -0.39 -5.51
CA CYS A 91 -4.91 0.05 -6.81
C CYS A 91 -6.29 0.71 -6.72
N THR A 92 -6.71 1.31 -7.83
CA THR A 92 -8.04 1.90 -8.02
C THR A 92 -8.75 1.22 -9.18
N GLN A 93 -10.01 1.62 -9.45
CA GLN A 93 -10.76 1.15 -10.62
C GLN A 93 -10.08 1.45 -11.96
N HIS A 94 -9.10 2.37 -11.98
CA HIS A 94 -8.44 2.80 -13.22
C HIS A 94 -7.31 1.86 -13.66
N ASN A 95 -6.74 1.06 -12.74
CA ASN A 95 -5.56 0.23 -13.03
C ASN A 95 -5.64 -1.20 -12.47
N ILE A 96 -6.74 -1.56 -11.81
CA ILE A 96 -6.90 -2.90 -11.22
C ILE A 96 -6.92 -4.01 -12.29
N ALA A 97 -7.48 -3.73 -13.47
CA ALA A 97 -7.58 -4.73 -14.55
C ALA A 97 -6.18 -5.09 -15.08
N GLU A 98 -5.35 -4.09 -15.35
CA GLU A 98 -3.97 -4.24 -15.82
C GLU A 98 -3.12 -5.01 -14.80
N ILE A 99 -3.20 -4.61 -13.53
CA ILE A 99 -2.46 -5.26 -12.44
C ILE A 99 -2.84 -6.74 -12.34
N ILE A 100 -4.14 -7.07 -12.35
CA ILE A 100 -4.60 -8.45 -12.27
C ILE A 100 -4.17 -9.25 -13.49
N PHE A 101 -4.34 -8.70 -14.69
CA PHE A 101 -3.96 -9.37 -15.95
C PHE A 101 -2.45 -9.67 -15.96
N ILE A 102 -1.63 -8.67 -15.68
CA ILE A 102 -0.16 -8.81 -15.70
C ILE A 102 0.31 -9.79 -14.62
N ALA A 103 -0.17 -9.67 -13.39
CA ALA A 103 0.23 -10.57 -12.31
C ALA A 103 -0.13 -12.04 -12.62
N LYS A 104 -1.32 -12.30 -13.17
CA LYS A 104 -1.74 -13.65 -13.59
C LYS A 104 -0.89 -14.17 -14.75
N ARG A 105 -0.59 -13.34 -15.75
CA ARG A 105 0.31 -13.68 -16.87
C ARG A 105 1.71 -14.06 -16.37
N LEU A 106 2.21 -13.39 -15.36
CA LEU A 106 3.46 -13.71 -14.68
C LEU A 106 3.37 -14.96 -13.78
N GLY A 107 2.20 -15.61 -13.69
CA GLY A 107 2.00 -16.84 -12.92
C GLY A 107 1.81 -16.62 -11.40
N LEU A 108 1.43 -15.43 -10.98
CA LEU A 108 0.91 -15.19 -9.63
C LEU A 108 -0.59 -15.56 -9.58
N LYS A 109 -1.01 -16.18 -8.48
CA LYS A 109 -2.43 -16.49 -8.26
C LYS A 109 -3.10 -15.34 -7.52
N LEU A 110 -4.15 -14.77 -8.09
CA LEU A 110 -5.03 -13.84 -7.35
C LEU A 110 -5.79 -14.62 -6.28
N ASN A 111 -5.66 -14.19 -5.02
CA ASN A 111 -6.31 -14.82 -3.88
C ASN A 111 -7.56 -14.06 -3.44
N ASN A 112 -7.44 -12.74 -3.20
CA ASN A 112 -8.56 -11.84 -2.93
C ASN A 112 -8.36 -10.47 -3.58
N ILE A 113 -9.47 -9.75 -3.76
CA ILE A 113 -9.49 -8.30 -3.96
C ILE A 113 -10.10 -7.70 -2.69
N ILE A 114 -9.25 -7.10 -1.86
CA ILE A 114 -9.70 -6.46 -0.62
C ILE A 114 -10.18 -5.07 -0.98
N THR A 115 -11.44 -4.77 -0.66
CA THR A 115 -12.03 -3.45 -0.88
C THR A 115 -11.89 -2.61 0.39
N TRP A 116 -11.08 -1.56 0.32
CA TRP A 116 -10.99 -0.55 1.35
C TRP A 116 -12.07 0.51 1.13
N TYR A 117 -13.05 0.57 2.04
CA TYR A 117 -14.08 1.60 2.05
C TYR A 117 -13.60 2.84 2.83
N LYS A 118 -13.55 3.98 2.13
CA LYS A 118 -13.13 5.27 2.68
C LYS A 118 -14.32 5.99 3.31
N THR A 119 -14.43 5.96 4.62
CA THR A 119 -15.57 6.55 5.35
C THR A 119 -15.70 8.07 5.20
N ASN A 120 -14.61 8.73 4.77
CA ASN A 120 -14.52 10.18 4.56
C ASN A 120 -14.16 10.54 3.12
N ALA A 121 -14.65 9.77 2.14
CA ALA A 121 -14.41 10.04 0.73
C ALA A 121 -14.89 11.45 0.31
N MET A 122 -14.10 12.13 -0.50
CA MET A 122 -14.46 13.45 -1.01
C MET A 122 -15.63 13.34 -1.98
N PRO A 123 -16.66 14.21 -1.87
CA PRO A 123 -17.75 14.25 -2.82
C PRO A 123 -17.27 14.53 -4.25
N ASN A 124 -17.98 13.97 -5.24
CA ASN A 124 -17.71 14.30 -6.63
C ASN A 124 -18.12 15.75 -6.93
N ILE A 125 -17.13 16.61 -7.12
CA ILE A 125 -17.32 18.05 -7.31
C ILE A 125 -18.03 18.34 -8.64
N THR A 126 -17.78 17.54 -9.68
CA THR A 126 -18.41 17.73 -11.01
C THR A 126 -19.86 17.26 -11.05
N LYS A 127 -20.30 16.50 -10.05
CA LYS A 127 -21.66 15.91 -9.97
C LYS A 127 -22.05 15.06 -11.18
N ARG A 128 -21.06 14.46 -11.86
CA ARG A 128 -21.26 13.65 -13.08
C ARG A 128 -21.04 12.17 -12.90
N THR A 129 -20.47 11.75 -11.74
CA THR A 129 -20.24 10.36 -11.39
C THR A 129 -20.57 10.14 -9.91
N PHE A 130 -20.69 8.88 -9.51
CA PHE A 130 -20.75 8.52 -8.09
C PHE A 130 -19.44 8.93 -7.40
N THR A 131 -19.51 9.19 -6.08
CA THR A 131 -18.34 9.44 -5.26
C THR A 131 -17.44 8.21 -5.19
N HIS A 132 -16.16 8.36 -5.51
CA HIS A 132 -15.18 7.28 -5.42
C HIS A 132 -14.79 7.04 -3.96
N SER A 133 -15.56 6.20 -3.27
CA SER A 133 -15.40 5.89 -1.85
C SER A 133 -14.61 4.62 -1.58
N THR A 134 -14.08 3.96 -2.62
CA THR A 134 -13.33 2.72 -2.47
C THR A 134 -11.96 2.80 -3.13
N GLU A 135 -11.01 2.09 -2.56
CA GLU A 135 -9.77 1.64 -3.18
C GLU A 135 -9.64 0.13 -2.99
N PHE A 136 -8.77 -0.49 -3.76
CA PHE A 136 -8.62 -1.93 -3.75
C PHE A 136 -7.20 -2.32 -3.37
N VAL A 137 -7.05 -3.47 -2.71
CA VAL A 137 -5.78 -4.13 -2.53
C VAL A 137 -5.88 -5.53 -3.09
N CYS A 138 -5.24 -5.77 -4.23
CA CYS A 138 -5.16 -7.09 -4.84
C CYS A 138 -4.15 -7.95 -4.10
N TRP A 139 -4.59 -9.08 -3.56
CA TRP A 139 -3.71 -10.05 -2.90
C TRP A 139 -3.37 -11.20 -3.82
N PHE A 140 -2.10 -11.30 -4.16
CA PHE A 140 -1.53 -12.38 -4.96
C PHE A 140 -0.62 -13.26 -4.10
N VAL A 141 -0.54 -14.56 -4.49
CA VAL A 141 0.37 -15.52 -3.88
C VAL A 141 1.23 -16.19 -4.96
N LYS A 142 2.51 -16.47 -4.63
CA LYS A 142 3.46 -17.02 -5.59
C LYS A 142 3.26 -18.51 -5.82
N GLY A 143 2.93 -19.27 -4.79
CA GLY A 143 2.80 -20.72 -4.88
C GLY A 143 1.69 -21.28 -3.99
N LYS A 144 1.94 -22.45 -3.43
CA LYS A 144 1.04 -23.11 -2.49
C LYS A 144 1.50 -22.84 -1.06
N ASN A 145 0.62 -23.10 -0.07
CA ASN A 145 0.92 -23.02 1.36
C ASN A 145 1.39 -21.62 1.83
N TRP A 146 0.77 -20.56 1.29
CA TRP A 146 1.02 -19.19 1.73
C TRP A 146 0.63 -18.98 3.20
N ILE A 147 1.26 -18.01 3.86
CA ILE A 147 0.94 -17.66 5.24
C ILE A 147 -0.40 -16.92 5.25
N PHE A 148 -1.33 -17.40 6.07
CA PHE A 148 -2.56 -16.70 6.40
C PHE A 148 -2.95 -16.98 7.86
N ASN A 149 -2.78 -15.99 8.71
CA ASN A 149 -2.99 -16.08 10.14
C ASN A 149 -4.49 -15.90 10.48
N TYR A 150 -5.32 -16.85 10.06
CA TYR A 150 -6.77 -16.82 10.11
C TYR A 150 -7.34 -16.42 11.49
N GLU A 151 -6.93 -17.09 12.56
CA GLU A 151 -7.45 -16.82 13.91
C GLU A 151 -7.01 -15.46 14.45
N LEU A 152 -5.82 -14.98 14.06
CA LEU A 152 -5.35 -13.65 14.43
C LEU A 152 -6.19 -12.58 13.74
N ILE A 153 -6.41 -12.71 12.44
CA ILE A 153 -7.14 -11.72 11.62
C ILE A 153 -8.62 -11.68 11.99
N LYS A 154 -9.22 -12.80 12.31
CA LYS A 154 -10.61 -12.90 12.77
C LYS A 154 -10.89 -11.98 13.98
N LYS A 155 -9.91 -11.71 14.83
CA LYS A 155 -10.04 -10.80 15.97
C LYS A 155 -10.34 -9.34 15.58
N PHE A 156 -10.00 -8.94 14.36
CA PHE A 156 -10.30 -7.59 13.83
C PHE A 156 -11.76 -7.43 13.40
N ASN A 157 -12.52 -8.52 13.22
CA ASN A 157 -13.94 -8.43 12.91
C ASN A 157 -14.73 -8.14 14.18
N PRO A 158 -15.44 -6.99 14.27
CA PRO A 158 -16.22 -6.63 15.44
C PRO A 158 -17.50 -7.48 15.58
N HIS A 159 -17.96 -8.07 14.49
CA HIS A 159 -19.18 -8.87 14.48
C HIS A 159 -18.96 -10.24 15.09
N LYS A 160 -19.96 -10.72 15.83
CA LYS A 160 -19.92 -12.02 16.50
C LYS A 160 -20.86 -13.04 15.85
N THR A 161 -20.50 -14.30 16.00
CA THR A 161 -21.39 -15.45 15.77
C THR A 161 -22.40 -15.57 16.93
N LYS A 162 -23.39 -16.45 16.78
CA LYS A 162 -24.34 -16.76 17.86
C LYS A 162 -23.64 -17.28 19.13
N ASP A 163 -22.50 -17.96 18.96
CA ASP A 163 -21.71 -18.53 20.06
C ASP A 163 -20.69 -17.53 20.65
N GLY A 164 -20.77 -16.23 20.30
CA GLY A 164 -19.91 -15.19 20.83
C GLY A 164 -18.52 -15.07 20.20
N ASN A 165 -18.15 -15.94 19.27
CA ASN A 165 -16.85 -15.90 18.56
C ASN A 165 -16.85 -14.77 17.51
N ASN A 166 -15.66 -14.23 17.19
CA ASN A 166 -15.52 -13.29 16.08
C ASN A 166 -15.86 -13.97 14.76
N LYS A 167 -16.63 -13.29 13.89
CA LYS A 167 -16.85 -13.75 12.52
C LYS A 167 -15.57 -13.68 11.71
N GLN A 168 -15.51 -14.48 10.64
CA GLN A 168 -14.41 -14.42 9.67
C GLN A 168 -14.29 -13.03 9.07
N MET A 169 -13.06 -12.61 8.76
CA MET A 169 -12.82 -11.40 7.99
C MET A 169 -13.38 -11.52 6.58
N ARG A 170 -13.93 -10.42 6.09
CA ARG A 170 -14.41 -10.28 4.71
C ARG A 170 -13.39 -9.45 3.93
N ASP A 171 -13.41 -9.60 2.64
CA ASP A 171 -12.60 -8.80 1.71
C ASP A 171 -13.18 -7.38 1.45
N PHE A 172 -14.39 -7.11 1.90
CA PHE A 172 -14.97 -5.77 1.96
C PHE A 172 -14.87 -5.21 3.39
N LEU A 173 -14.00 -4.19 3.57
CA LEU A 173 -13.66 -3.63 4.88
C LEU A 173 -14.58 -2.46 5.27
N ASP A 174 -15.90 -2.65 5.16
CA ASP A 174 -16.90 -1.63 5.51
C ASP A 174 -17.15 -1.49 7.02
N PHE A 175 -16.77 -2.49 7.79
CA PHE A 175 -16.97 -2.56 9.24
C PHE A 175 -15.74 -2.16 10.06
N ILE A 176 -14.63 -1.86 9.39
CA ILE A 176 -13.43 -1.30 10.01
C ILE A 176 -13.36 0.17 9.59
N GLU A 177 -13.31 1.07 10.55
CA GLU A 177 -13.11 2.47 10.26
C GLU A 177 -11.70 2.70 9.69
N LEU A 178 -11.64 2.94 8.39
CA LEU A 178 -10.43 3.17 7.62
C LEU A 178 -10.59 4.45 6.77
N PRO A 179 -10.60 5.64 7.41
CA PRO A 179 -10.67 6.89 6.67
C PRO A 179 -9.40 7.11 5.82
N ILE A 180 -9.51 7.98 4.84
CA ILE A 180 -8.31 8.60 4.25
C ILE A 180 -7.51 9.23 5.39
N VAL A 181 -6.20 9.03 5.38
CA VAL A 181 -5.33 9.47 6.48
C VAL A 181 -5.47 10.97 6.77
N GLN A 182 -5.80 11.29 8.01
CA GLN A 182 -6.02 12.66 8.51
C GLN A 182 -5.44 12.81 9.93
N GLY A 183 -5.61 14.02 10.50
CA GLY A 183 -5.29 14.30 11.88
C GLY A 183 -3.82 14.05 12.23
N LYS A 184 -3.58 13.34 13.32
CA LYS A 184 -2.22 13.06 13.86
C LYS A 184 -1.45 12.01 13.06
N GLU A 185 -2.13 11.12 12.36
CA GLU A 185 -1.49 10.10 11.52
C GLU A 185 -0.91 10.71 10.25
N ARG A 186 -1.54 11.78 9.72
CA ARG A 186 -1.11 12.44 8.49
C ARG A 186 0.17 13.23 8.72
N ILE A 187 1.21 12.87 7.97
CA ILE A 187 2.49 13.58 8.02
C ILE A 187 2.34 14.91 7.28
N LYS A 188 2.59 16.00 8.00
CA LYS A 188 2.43 17.36 7.50
C LYS A 188 3.76 18.11 7.52
N GLY A 189 3.97 18.98 6.53
CA GLY A 189 5.08 19.93 6.53
C GLY A 189 4.83 21.12 7.47
N GLN A 190 5.81 21.99 7.61
CA GLN A 190 5.72 23.21 8.43
C GLN A 190 4.57 24.13 8.00
N ASN A 191 4.17 24.07 6.73
CA ASN A 191 3.03 24.81 6.18
C ASN A 191 1.67 24.15 6.47
N GLY A 192 1.61 23.07 7.26
CA GLY A 192 0.40 22.31 7.58
C GLY A 192 -0.15 21.44 6.45
N ARG A 193 0.47 21.44 5.27
CA ARG A 193 0.06 20.61 4.13
C ARG A 193 0.61 19.18 4.28
N ALA A 194 -0.12 18.21 3.71
CA ALA A 194 0.37 16.83 3.64
C ALA A 194 1.67 16.76 2.84
N LEU A 195 2.67 16.07 3.39
CA LEU A 195 3.94 15.84 2.70
C LEU A 195 3.86 14.73 1.65
N HIS A 196 2.86 13.88 1.72
CA HIS A 196 2.57 12.86 0.70
C HIS A 196 1.07 12.84 0.41
N PRO A 197 0.64 12.86 -0.87
CA PRO A 197 -0.77 12.96 -1.21
C PRO A 197 -1.58 11.71 -0.86
N THR A 198 -0.99 10.53 -0.96
CA THR A 198 -1.67 9.22 -0.90
C THR A 198 -1.16 8.32 0.22
N GLN A 199 -0.81 8.88 1.39
CA GLN A 199 -0.39 8.07 2.55
C GLN A 199 -1.44 7.01 2.89
N LYS A 200 -1.04 5.74 3.00
CA LYS A 200 -1.94 4.64 3.38
C LYS A 200 -2.15 4.58 4.90
N PRO A 201 -3.35 4.19 5.38
CA PRO A 201 -3.63 4.05 6.81
C PRO A 201 -2.79 2.95 7.48
N GLU A 202 -2.25 3.24 8.65
CA GLU A 202 -1.47 2.27 9.44
C GLU A 202 -2.29 1.00 9.74
N LYS A 203 -3.56 1.16 10.07
CA LYS A 203 -4.47 0.05 10.38
C LYS A 203 -4.69 -0.91 9.19
N LEU A 204 -4.68 -0.39 7.96
CA LEU A 204 -4.74 -1.24 6.76
C LEU A 204 -3.48 -2.09 6.61
N LEU A 205 -2.30 -1.47 6.81
CA LEU A 205 -1.02 -2.17 6.77
C LEU A 205 -0.89 -3.17 7.92
N GLU A 206 -1.38 -2.83 9.12
CA GLU A 206 -1.41 -3.73 10.27
C GLU A 206 -2.18 -5.01 9.95
N LEU A 207 -3.39 -4.88 9.40
CA LEU A 207 -4.21 -6.02 8.98
C LEU A 207 -3.48 -6.91 7.96
N ILE A 208 -2.89 -6.31 6.92
CA ILE A 208 -2.19 -7.04 5.85
C ILE A 208 -0.94 -7.75 6.38
N ILE A 209 -0.12 -7.06 7.18
CA ILE A 209 1.13 -7.60 7.70
C ILE A 209 0.85 -8.76 8.68
N LEU A 210 -0.12 -8.59 9.57
CA LEU A 210 -0.53 -9.66 10.49
C LEU A 210 -1.14 -10.85 9.74
N ALA A 211 -1.90 -10.62 8.67
CA ALA A 211 -2.51 -11.68 7.88
C ALA A 211 -1.48 -12.60 7.23
N SER A 212 -0.40 -12.05 6.67
CA SER A 212 0.46 -12.78 5.74
C SER A 212 1.95 -12.77 6.11
N SER A 213 2.26 -12.55 7.38
CA SER A 213 3.62 -12.68 7.91
C SER A 213 3.63 -13.06 9.39
N ASN A 214 4.74 -13.61 9.84
CA ASN A 214 5.03 -13.89 11.26
C ASN A 214 6.13 -12.95 11.78
N GLU A 215 6.36 -12.94 13.10
CA GLU A 215 7.47 -12.17 13.68
C GLU A 215 8.81 -12.59 13.06
N ASN A 216 9.70 -11.62 12.88
CA ASN A 216 10.99 -11.74 12.20
C ASN A 216 10.95 -12.02 10.69
N ASP A 217 9.78 -12.21 10.08
CA ASP A 217 9.64 -12.26 8.63
C ASP A 217 10.03 -10.93 7.99
N ILE A 218 10.38 -10.96 6.71
CA ILE A 218 10.78 -9.76 5.97
C ILE A 218 9.61 -9.24 5.16
N VAL A 219 9.20 -8.01 5.45
CA VAL A 219 8.23 -7.22 4.70
C VAL A 219 8.98 -6.24 3.81
N LEU A 220 8.64 -6.20 2.51
CA LEU A 220 9.25 -5.30 1.55
C LEU A 220 8.19 -4.37 0.95
N ASP A 221 8.57 -3.10 0.76
CA ASP A 221 7.76 -2.11 0.04
C ASP A 221 8.62 -1.47 -1.07
N PRO A 222 8.30 -1.73 -2.35
CA PRO A 222 9.07 -1.20 -3.47
C PRO A 222 8.73 0.26 -3.81
N PHE A 223 7.70 0.84 -3.18
CA PHE A 223 7.23 2.23 -3.36
C PHE A 223 7.04 2.87 -1.99
N PHE A 224 8.13 3.00 -1.24
CA PHE A 224 8.11 3.20 0.21
C PHE A 224 7.46 4.50 0.68
N GLY A 225 7.53 5.58 -0.13
CA GLY A 225 6.93 6.86 0.19
C GLY A 225 7.30 7.36 1.59
N THR A 226 6.30 7.65 2.40
CA THR A 226 6.48 8.11 3.80
C THR A 226 6.70 6.98 4.82
N GLY A 227 6.95 5.76 4.37
CA GLY A 227 7.39 4.65 5.22
C GLY A 227 6.34 4.01 6.10
N THR A 228 5.05 4.08 5.75
CA THR A 228 3.98 3.47 6.55
C THR A 228 4.21 1.97 6.74
N THR A 229 4.57 1.26 5.66
CA THR A 229 4.83 -0.18 5.69
C THR A 229 5.97 -0.54 6.63
N GLY A 230 7.10 0.18 6.57
CA GLY A 230 8.26 -0.06 7.44
C GLY A 230 7.96 0.25 8.90
N TYR A 231 7.26 1.36 9.17
CA TYR A 231 6.84 1.73 10.52
C TYR A 231 5.94 0.66 11.15
N VAL A 232 4.91 0.20 10.44
CA VAL A 232 3.99 -0.82 10.94
C VAL A 232 4.69 -2.17 11.07
N ALA A 233 5.51 -2.57 10.11
CA ALA A 233 6.28 -3.82 10.18
C ALA A 233 7.19 -3.85 11.41
N GLN A 234 7.91 -2.75 11.68
CA GLN A 234 8.77 -2.64 12.88
C GLN A 234 7.96 -2.73 14.18
N LYS A 235 6.84 -2.02 14.27
CA LYS A 235 5.93 -2.07 15.42
C LYS A 235 5.39 -3.48 15.71
N LEU A 236 5.27 -4.28 14.67
CA LEU A 236 4.79 -5.66 14.74
C LEU A 236 5.92 -6.70 14.84
N ASN A 237 7.15 -6.32 15.13
CA ASN A 237 8.33 -7.19 15.21
C ASN A 237 8.67 -7.90 13.89
N ARG A 238 8.36 -7.30 12.73
CA ARG A 238 8.81 -7.76 11.42
C ARG A 238 10.04 -6.98 11.01
N LYS A 239 10.94 -7.65 10.28
CA LYS A 239 12.03 -6.97 9.56
C LYS A 239 11.44 -6.32 8.32
N TRP A 240 12.01 -5.20 7.88
CA TRP A 240 11.48 -4.50 6.72
C TRP A 240 12.58 -4.03 5.77
N ILE A 241 12.18 -3.81 4.52
CA ILE A 241 13.01 -3.19 3.48
C ILE A 241 12.10 -2.23 2.71
N GLY A 242 12.52 -0.97 2.62
CA GLY A 242 11.88 0.04 1.78
C GLY A 242 12.74 0.37 0.56
N ILE A 243 12.10 0.68 -0.57
CA ILE A 243 12.78 1.24 -1.74
C ILE A 243 12.08 2.54 -2.09
N GLU A 244 12.84 3.63 -2.19
CA GLU A 244 12.30 4.95 -2.50
C GLU A 244 13.26 5.73 -3.39
N LYS A 245 12.73 6.42 -4.39
CA LYS A 245 13.51 7.22 -5.33
C LYS A 245 13.71 8.65 -4.84
N ASN A 246 12.69 9.21 -4.18
CA ASN A 246 12.67 10.60 -3.72
C ASN A 246 13.38 10.76 -2.37
N LEU A 247 14.41 11.61 -2.35
CA LEU A 247 15.21 11.88 -1.14
C LEU A 247 14.40 12.50 0.01
N ASP A 248 13.42 13.35 -0.31
CA ASP A 248 12.58 13.98 0.71
C ASP A 248 11.68 12.94 1.39
N TYR A 249 11.12 12.01 0.62
CA TYR A 249 10.33 10.91 1.19
C TYR A 249 11.20 9.96 2.03
N ILE A 250 12.45 9.71 1.63
CA ILE A 250 13.41 8.94 2.42
C ILE A 250 13.67 9.61 3.77
N LYS A 251 13.87 10.93 3.79
CA LYS A 251 14.06 11.68 5.04
C LYS A 251 12.85 11.57 5.95
N ILE A 252 11.66 11.87 5.41
CA ILE A 252 10.38 11.79 6.13
C ILE A 252 10.15 10.40 6.71
N SER A 253 10.41 9.35 5.94
CA SER A 253 10.21 7.97 6.38
C SER A 253 11.19 7.56 7.48
N LYS A 254 12.43 8.03 7.43
CA LYS A 254 13.42 7.83 8.50
C LYS A 254 12.97 8.50 9.79
N ASP A 255 12.59 9.77 9.74
CA ASP A 255 12.10 10.52 10.90
C ASP A 255 10.87 9.80 11.52
N ARG A 256 9.92 9.36 10.69
CA ARG A 256 8.76 8.60 11.15
C ARG A 256 9.13 7.30 11.88
N ILE A 257 10.05 6.53 11.31
CA ILE A 257 10.37 5.20 11.83
C ILE A 257 11.28 5.29 13.06
N TYR A 258 12.24 6.22 13.09
CA TYR A 258 13.22 6.28 14.15
C TYR A 258 12.86 7.23 15.28
N GLU A 259 12.23 8.39 15.01
CA GLU A 259 11.89 9.36 16.05
C GLU A 259 10.63 8.99 16.84
N ARG A 260 9.60 8.40 16.21
CA ARG A 260 8.39 7.97 16.95
C ARG A 260 8.62 6.78 17.89
N ASN A 261 9.74 6.08 17.76
CA ASN A 261 10.12 5.01 18.69
C ASN A 261 10.89 5.51 19.92
N THR A 262 11.23 6.81 20.00
CA THR A 262 11.93 7.41 21.15
C THR A 262 10.95 7.95 22.21
N ILE A 263 9.63 7.84 21.98
CA ILE A 263 8.58 8.31 22.88
C ILE A 263 7.74 7.10 23.36
N ILE A 264 8.41 6.14 23.98
CA ILE A 264 7.79 5.11 24.83
C ILE A 264 8.55 5.04 26.15
#